data_0ba25475a0e6e4cd04e463de7c6e91d9
#
_entry.id   0ba25475a0e6e4cd04e463de7c6e91d9
#
_cell.length_a   1.000
_cell.length_b   1.000
_cell.length_c   1.000
_cell.angle_alpha   90.00
_cell.angle_beta   90.00
_cell.angle_gamma   90.00
#
_symmetry.space_group_name_H-M   'P 1'
#
loop_
_entity.id
_entity.type
_entity.pdbx_description
1 polymer ?
#
loop_
_entity_poly.entity_id
_entity_poly.type
_entity_poly.pdbx_seq_one_letter_code
_entity_poly.pdbx_strand_id
1 'polypeptide(L)'
;MSKIIGIDLGTTNSCVSVMENGKPKVIENAEGARTTPSIIAYQDGGEILVGAPAKRQAVTNPKNTLYAVKRLIGRKFDEKEVQKDIELMPYEITKADSGDAWVAVNNEKMAPPQISAEILRKMKQTAEDYLGESVSEAVITVPAYFNDSQRQATKDAGRIAGLEVKRIINEPTAAALAFGLDKKEGDRKIAVYDLGGG
;
A
#
# COMPACT_ATOMS: atom_id res chain seq x y z
N MET A 1 -3.30 9.48 24.06
CA MET A 1 -4.05 8.66 23.08
C MET A 1 -3.16 8.49 21.86
N SER A 2 -2.96 7.27 21.40
CA SER A 2 -2.22 7.02 20.16
C SER A 2 -2.87 7.79 18.99
N LYS A 3 -2.06 8.44 18.16
CA LYS A 3 -2.59 9.12 16.98
C LYS A 3 -2.91 8.09 15.90
N ILE A 4 -4.07 8.25 15.25
CA ILE A 4 -4.46 7.43 14.11
C ILE A 4 -3.91 8.11 12.86
N ILE A 5 -3.18 7.37 12.03
CA ILE A 5 -2.70 7.84 10.73
C ILE A 5 -3.62 7.38 9.60
N GLY A 6 -3.73 8.19 8.56
CA GLY A 6 -4.38 7.81 7.31
C GLY A 6 -3.33 7.38 6.29
N ILE A 7 -3.47 6.21 5.70
CA ILE A 7 -2.58 5.70 4.66
C ILE A 7 -3.37 5.45 3.38
N ASP A 8 -2.94 6.06 2.30
CA ASP A 8 -3.31 5.66 0.96
C ASP A 8 -2.24 4.70 0.43
N LEU A 9 -2.58 3.40 0.38
CA LEU A 9 -1.70 2.34 -0.11
C LEU A 9 -1.95 2.15 -1.60
N GLY A 10 -1.37 3.02 -2.43
CA GLY A 10 -1.58 3.01 -3.87
C GLY A 10 -0.77 1.95 -4.60
N THR A 11 -1.20 1.58 -5.81
CA THR A 11 -0.50 0.62 -6.69
C THR A 11 0.88 1.13 -7.09
N THR A 12 0.99 2.42 -7.40
CA THR A 12 2.23 3.06 -7.87
C THR A 12 2.90 3.89 -6.79
N ASN A 13 2.13 4.68 -6.05
CA ASN A 13 2.61 5.55 -4.98
C ASN A 13 1.69 5.44 -3.77
N SER A 14 2.29 5.57 -2.59
CA SER A 14 1.58 5.62 -1.31
C SER A 14 1.83 6.94 -0.61
N CYS A 15 0.91 7.36 0.25
CA CYS A 15 1.11 8.52 1.10
C CYS A 15 0.54 8.30 2.50
N VAL A 16 1.04 9.09 3.45
CA VAL A 16 0.58 9.06 4.84
C VAL A 16 0.16 10.45 5.29
N SER A 17 -0.88 10.50 6.11
CA SER A 17 -1.44 11.73 6.65
C SER A 17 -1.80 11.59 8.12
N VAL A 18 -1.85 12.73 8.81
CA VAL A 18 -2.32 12.86 10.19
C VAL A 18 -3.34 13.98 10.31
N MET A 19 -4.11 13.95 11.38
CA MET A 19 -4.93 15.10 11.78
C MET A 19 -4.11 16.03 12.67
N GLU A 20 -3.93 17.26 12.23
CA GLU A 20 -3.24 18.31 12.95
C GLU A 20 -4.15 19.54 13.08
N ASN A 21 -4.43 19.95 14.34
CA ASN A 21 -5.35 21.07 14.61
C ASN A 21 -6.72 20.97 13.90
N GLY A 22 -7.28 19.75 13.84
CA GLY A 22 -8.58 19.49 13.21
C GLY A 22 -8.56 19.46 11.68
N LYS A 23 -7.38 19.53 11.04
CA LYS A 23 -7.22 19.47 9.57
C LYS A 23 -6.33 18.30 9.17
N PRO A 24 -6.63 17.62 8.06
CA PRO A 24 -5.75 16.60 7.53
C PRO A 24 -4.48 17.22 6.94
N LYS A 25 -3.34 16.60 7.23
CA LYS A 25 -2.03 17.01 6.72
C LYS A 25 -1.31 15.79 6.17
N VAL A 26 -0.95 15.83 4.89
CA VAL A 26 -0.08 14.84 4.27
C VAL A 26 1.36 15.11 4.72
N ILE A 27 2.04 14.06 5.16
CA ILE A 27 3.41 14.14 5.69
C ILE A 27 4.41 13.92 4.56
N GLU A 28 5.48 14.71 4.56
CA GLU A 28 6.63 14.51 3.67
C GLU A 28 7.51 13.37 4.22
N ASN A 29 7.98 12.52 3.32
CA ASN A 29 8.90 11.44 3.64
C ASN A 29 10.35 11.95 3.82
N ALA A 30 11.27 11.07 4.16
CA ALA A 30 12.68 11.42 4.37
C ALA A 30 13.37 12.00 3.11
N GLU A 31 12.80 11.77 1.94
CA GLU A 31 13.26 12.31 0.67
C GLU A 31 12.61 13.66 0.32
N GLY A 32 11.80 14.25 1.22
CA GLY A 32 11.11 15.53 1.03
C GLY A 32 9.90 15.46 0.09
N ALA A 33 9.41 14.25 -0.23
CA ALA A 33 8.26 14.04 -1.10
C ALA A 33 7.01 13.68 -0.29
N ARG A 34 5.83 14.13 -0.74
CA ARG A 34 4.54 13.79 -0.13
C ARG A 34 4.01 12.41 -0.50
N THR A 35 4.61 11.80 -1.50
CA THR A 35 4.29 10.45 -1.94
C THR A 35 5.55 9.60 -1.96
N THR A 36 5.41 8.33 -1.63
CA THR A 36 6.47 7.34 -1.65
C THR A 36 6.15 6.31 -2.73
N PRO A 37 7.04 6.02 -3.68
CA PRO A 37 6.83 4.94 -4.63
C PRO A 37 6.51 3.62 -3.92
N SER A 38 5.47 2.91 -4.36
CA SER A 38 5.09 1.59 -3.82
C SER A 38 6.00 0.50 -4.44
N ILE A 39 7.31 0.65 -4.21
CA ILE A 39 8.36 -0.20 -4.74
C ILE A 39 9.24 -0.68 -3.59
N ILE A 40 9.54 -1.97 -3.58
CA ILE A 40 10.38 -2.63 -2.58
C ILE A 40 11.50 -3.37 -3.29
N ALA A 41 12.72 -3.26 -2.80
CA ALA A 41 13.83 -4.04 -3.33
C ALA A 41 14.51 -4.82 -2.20
N TYR A 42 14.69 -6.11 -2.41
CA TYR A 42 15.40 -7.02 -1.52
C TYR A 42 16.83 -7.18 -2.04
N GLN A 43 17.80 -6.78 -1.21
CA GLN A 43 19.21 -6.85 -1.56
C GLN A 43 19.82 -8.19 -1.12
N ASP A 44 20.90 -8.61 -1.76
CA ASP A 44 21.61 -9.87 -1.43
C ASP A 44 22.11 -9.95 0.01
N GLY A 45 22.33 -8.81 0.66
CA GLY A 45 22.72 -8.73 2.07
C GLY A 45 21.58 -8.77 3.09
N GLY A 46 20.34 -8.98 2.63
CA GLY A 46 19.14 -8.96 3.49
C GLY A 46 18.60 -7.56 3.80
N GLU A 47 19.20 -6.50 3.27
CA GLU A 47 18.67 -5.15 3.34
C GLU A 47 17.43 -5.01 2.48
N ILE A 48 16.42 -4.29 2.99
CA ILE A 48 15.18 -3.99 2.27
C ILE A 48 15.11 -2.50 2.01
N LEU A 49 15.07 -2.12 0.74
CA LEU A 49 14.87 -0.75 0.32
C LEU A 49 13.39 -0.52 -0.04
N VAL A 50 12.83 0.62 0.37
CA VAL A 50 11.44 0.98 0.07
C VAL A 50 11.37 2.38 -0.51
N GLY A 51 10.54 2.57 -1.53
CA GLY A 51 10.30 3.87 -2.14
C GLY A 51 11.35 4.29 -3.17
N ALA A 52 11.78 5.53 -3.11
CA ALA A 52 12.71 6.10 -4.09
C ALA A 52 14.07 5.38 -4.13
N PRO A 53 14.67 4.93 -3.01
CA PRO A 53 15.89 4.10 -3.06
C PRO A 53 15.69 2.79 -3.83
N ALA A 54 14.58 2.08 -3.58
CA ALA A 54 14.25 0.85 -4.32
C ALA A 54 14.07 1.11 -5.82
N LYS A 55 13.38 2.20 -6.17
CA LYS A 55 13.16 2.59 -7.56
C LYS A 55 14.46 2.87 -8.31
N ARG A 56 15.42 3.56 -7.67
CA ARG A 56 16.69 3.93 -8.31
C ARG A 56 17.55 2.73 -8.72
N GLN A 57 17.50 1.63 -7.96
CA GLN A 57 18.30 0.43 -8.23
C GLN A 57 17.54 -0.65 -9.02
N ALA A 58 16.29 -0.41 -9.41
CA ALA A 58 15.43 -1.40 -10.07
C ALA A 58 16.03 -2.01 -11.34
N VAL A 59 16.78 -1.21 -12.11
CA VAL A 59 17.43 -1.66 -13.36
C VAL A 59 18.53 -2.70 -13.07
N THR A 60 19.23 -2.58 -11.96
CA THR A 60 20.34 -3.48 -11.59
C THR A 60 19.89 -4.72 -10.82
N ASN A 61 18.69 -4.68 -10.24
CA ASN A 61 18.11 -5.81 -9.45
C ASN A 61 16.63 -6.03 -9.81
N PRO A 62 16.27 -6.26 -11.08
CA PRO A 62 14.87 -6.32 -11.50
C PRO A 62 14.10 -7.50 -10.91
N LYS A 63 14.76 -8.64 -10.67
CA LYS A 63 14.10 -9.86 -10.16
C LYS A 63 13.67 -9.76 -8.69
N ASN A 64 14.39 -8.98 -7.89
CA ASN A 64 14.09 -8.76 -6.47
C ASN A 64 13.60 -7.34 -6.17
N THR A 65 13.21 -6.58 -7.21
CA THR A 65 12.57 -5.28 -7.07
C THR A 65 11.09 -5.38 -7.45
N LEU A 66 10.25 -5.29 -6.45
CA LEU A 66 8.83 -5.56 -6.54
C LEU A 66 8.04 -4.24 -6.62
N TYR A 67 7.12 -4.16 -7.55
CA TYR A 67 6.18 -3.04 -7.72
C TYR A 67 4.81 -3.57 -8.15
N ALA A 68 3.79 -2.75 -8.08
CA ALA A 68 2.42 -3.11 -8.40
C ALA A 68 1.88 -4.34 -7.62
N VAL A 69 2.46 -4.67 -6.47
CA VAL A 69 2.09 -5.83 -5.65
C VAL A 69 0.64 -5.77 -5.20
N LYS A 70 0.04 -4.58 -5.10
CA LYS A 70 -1.38 -4.38 -4.82
C LYS A 70 -2.30 -5.14 -5.79
N ARG A 71 -1.85 -5.38 -7.03
CA ARG A 71 -2.60 -6.13 -8.04
C ARG A 71 -2.70 -7.62 -7.71
N LEU A 72 -1.79 -8.16 -6.89
CA LEU A 72 -1.72 -9.56 -6.48
C LEU A 72 -2.40 -9.82 -5.14
N ILE A 73 -2.63 -8.76 -4.33
CA ILE A 73 -3.13 -8.91 -2.96
C ILE A 73 -4.51 -9.58 -2.94
N GLY A 74 -4.65 -10.66 -2.17
CA GLY A 74 -5.89 -11.42 -2.03
C GLY A 74 -6.39 -12.13 -3.31
N ARG A 75 -5.52 -12.31 -4.32
CA ARG A 75 -5.86 -12.97 -5.58
C ARG A 75 -5.36 -14.41 -5.66
N LYS A 76 -6.07 -15.23 -6.44
CA LYS A 76 -5.64 -16.58 -6.79
C LYS A 76 -4.70 -16.55 -8.00
N PHE A 77 -3.71 -17.45 -7.98
CA PHE A 77 -2.71 -17.56 -9.04
C PHE A 77 -3.33 -17.75 -10.44
N ASP A 78 -4.40 -18.56 -10.54
CA ASP A 78 -5.03 -18.92 -11.80
C ASP A 78 -6.00 -17.84 -12.33
N GLU A 79 -6.15 -16.69 -11.68
CA GLU A 79 -6.95 -15.57 -12.16
C GLU A 79 -6.33 -14.93 -13.41
N LYS A 80 -7.16 -14.54 -14.37
CA LYS A 80 -6.73 -13.98 -15.66
C LYS A 80 -5.85 -12.74 -15.51
N GLU A 81 -6.15 -11.89 -14.55
CA GLU A 81 -5.40 -10.69 -14.24
C GLU A 81 -3.98 -11.04 -13.76
N VAL A 82 -3.87 -12.06 -12.89
CA VAL A 82 -2.57 -12.54 -12.38
C VAL A 82 -1.76 -13.16 -13.51
N GLN A 83 -2.39 -13.95 -14.39
CA GLN A 83 -1.70 -14.54 -15.55
C GLN A 83 -1.13 -13.49 -16.50
N LYS A 84 -1.82 -12.36 -16.70
CA LYS A 84 -1.27 -11.22 -17.46
C LYS A 84 -0.10 -10.56 -16.75
N ASP A 85 -0.18 -10.42 -15.44
CA ASP A 85 0.90 -9.82 -14.66
C ASP A 85 2.17 -10.70 -14.69
N ILE A 86 2.04 -12.02 -14.73
CA ILE A 86 3.19 -12.95 -14.90
C ILE A 86 3.97 -12.66 -16.19
N GLU A 87 3.27 -12.32 -17.27
CA GLU A 87 3.92 -12.00 -18.56
C GLU A 87 4.61 -10.63 -18.56
N LEU A 88 4.17 -9.71 -17.69
CA LEU A 88 4.61 -8.31 -17.69
C LEU A 88 5.66 -7.98 -16.64
N MET A 89 5.68 -8.72 -15.52
CA MET A 89 6.55 -8.39 -14.40
C MET A 89 7.94 -9.02 -14.55
N PRO A 90 9.01 -8.31 -14.21
CA PRO A 90 10.38 -8.83 -14.27
C PRO A 90 10.69 -9.78 -13.12
N TYR A 91 9.91 -9.76 -12.05
CA TYR A 91 10.01 -10.65 -10.91
C TYR A 91 9.06 -11.85 -11.05
N GLU A 92 9.38 -12.94 -10.37
CA GLU A 92 8.62 -14.18 -10.47
C GLU A 92 7.37 -14.16 -9.59
N ILE A 93 6.20 -14.38 -10.22
CA ILE A 93 4.94 -14.64 -9.52
C ILE A 93 4.73 -16.16 -9.49
N THR A 94 4.49 -16.72 -8.32
CA THR A 94 4.42 -18.17 -8.09
C THR A 94 3.11 -18.55 -7.40
N LYS A 95 2.75 -19.83 -7.50
CA LYS A 95 1.57 -20.37 -6.82
C LYS A 95 1.93 -20.84 -5.42
N ALA A 96 1.17 -20.39 -4.43
CA ALA A 96 1.22 -20.94 -3.08
C ALA A 96 0.46 -22.25 -2.97
N ASP A 97 0.69 -23.03 -1.92
CA ASP A 97 -0.04 -24.28 -1.66
C ASP A 97 -1.55 -24.04 -1.46
N SER A 98 -1.92 -22.86 -0.98
CA SER A 98 -3.32 -22.38 -0.88
C SER A 98 -3.95 -22.02 -2.23
N GLY A 99 -3.17 -22.00 -3.31
CA GLY A 99 -3.57 -21.53 -4.62
C GLY A 99 -3.51 -20.03 -4.80
N ASP A 100 -3.04 -19.27 -3.82
CA ASP A 100 -2.89 -17.83 -3.89
C ASP A 100 -1.69 -17.42 -4.76
N ALA A 101 -1.76 -16.20 -5.33
CA ALA A 101 -0.64 -15.60 -6.05
C ALA A 101 0.39 -15.08 -5.03
N TRP A 102 1.58 -15.66 -5.03
CA TRP A 102 2.72 -15.24 -4.23
C TRP A 102 3.86 -14.76 -5.13
N VAL A 103 4.90 -14.19 -4.55
CA VAL A 103 6.08 -13.71 -5.28
C VAL A 103 7.32 -14.43 -4.76
N ALA A 104 8.19 -14.85 -5.67
CA ALA A 104 9.49 -15.38 -5.31
C ALA A 104 10.51 -14.25 -5.19
N VAL A 105 11.19 -14.19 -4.03
CA VAL A 105 12.20 -13.19 -3.70
C VAL A 105 13.40 -13.92 -3.08
N ASN A 106 14.59 -13.78 -3.66
CA ASN A 106 15.80 -14.45 -3.20
C ASN A 106 15.59 -15.98 -2.95
N ASN A 107 14.86 -16.63 -3.85
CA ASN A 107 14.45 -18.04 -3.77
C ASN A 107 13.47 -18.40 -2.62
N GLU A 108 12.91 -17.42 -1.93
CA GLU A 108 11.85 -17.62 -0.93
C GLU A 108 10.49 -17.15 -1.47
N LYS A 109 9.42 -17.84 -1.10
CA LYS A 109 8.06 -17.45 -1.47
C LYS A 109 7.49 -16.49 -0.44
N MET A 110 7.03 -15.34 -0.88
CA MET A 110 6.44 -14.31 -0.04
C MET A 110 5.01 -13.98 -0.46
N ALA A 111 4.12 -13.88 0.51
CA ALA A 111 2.74 -13.45 0.26
C ALA A 111 2.68 -11.94 0.02
N PRO A 112 1.80 -11.46 -0.89
CA PRO A 112 1.61 -10.03 -1.15
C PRO A 112 1.37 -9.16 0.11
N PRO A 113 0.63 -9.60 1.15
CA PRO A 113 0.53 -8.85 2.40
C PRO A 113 1.86 -8.63 3.12
N GLN A 114 2.78 -9.59 3.10
CA GLN A 114 4.11 -9.45 3.69
C GLN A 114 4.92 -8.37 2.96
N ILE A 115 4.88 -8.38 1.64
CA ILE A 115 5.55 -7.39 0.78
C ILE A 115 4.93 -6.00 0.98
N SER A 116 3.60 -5.90 0.97
CA SER A 116 2.89 -4.64 1.19
C SER A 116 3.13 -4.07 2.60
N ALA A 117 3.42 -4.91 3.58
CA ALA A 117 3.75 -4.49 4.93
C ALA A 117 5.04 -3.66 4.99
N GLU A 118 5.99 -3.85 4.06
CA GLU A 118 7.21 -3.03 4.01
C GLU A 118 6.88 -1.58 3.63
N ILE A 119 5.94 -1.37 2.71
CA ILE A 119 5.45 -0.02 2.37
C ILE A 119 4.74 0.59 3.59
N LEU A 120 3.90 -0.18 4.26
CA LEU A 120 3.18 0.30 5.45
C LEU A 120 4.13 0.62 6.61
N ARG A 121 5.23 -0.14 6.80
CA ARG A 121 6.29 0.19 7.76
C ARG A 121 6.96 1.53 7.41
N LYS A 122 7.25 1.77 6.12
CA LYS A 122 7.79 3.05 5.67
C LYS A 122 6.82 4.20 5.94
N MET A 123 5.51 4.01 5.72
CA MET A 123 4.49 5.01 6.03
C MET A 123 4.39 5.27 7.54
N LYS A 124 4.41 4.21 8.34
CA LYS A 124 4.44 4.29 9.80
C LYS A 124 5.66 5.07 10.28
N GLN A 125 6.86 4.70 9.82
CA GLN A 125 8.11 5.39 10.18
C GLN A 125 8.07 6.87 9.81
N THR A 126 7.61 7.19 8.60
CA THR A 126 7.43 8.58 8.16
C THR A 126 6.53 9.38 9.11
N ALA A 127 5.44 8.75 9.59
CA ALA A 127 4.54 9.40 10.54
C ALA A 127 5.19 9.55 11.93
N GLU A 128 5.90 8.53 12.42
CA GLU A 128 6.59 8.55 13.71
C GLU A 128 7.72 9.60 13.74
N ASP A 129 8.50 9.69 12.66
CA ASP A 129 9.56 10.70 12.51
C ASP A 129 8.99 12.13 12.55
N TYR A 130 7.84 12.33 11.90
CA TYR A 130 7.17 13.63 11.90
C TYR A 130 6.54 13.99 13.25
N LEU A 131 5.90 13.01 13.90
CA LEU A 131 5.16 13.23 15.15
C LEU A 131 6.05 13.23 16.39
N GLY A 132 7.25 12.63 16.31
CA GLY A 132 8.14 12.42 17.46
C GLY A 132 7.60 11.41 18.48
N GLU A 133 6.62 10.60 18.11
CA GLU A 133 6.00 9.58 18.97
C GLU A 133 5.64 8.33 18.16
N SER A 134 5.51 7.19 18.83
CA SER A 134 5.13 5.93 18.20
C SER A 134 3.67 5.93 17.73
N VAL A 135 3.43 5.28 16.60
CA VAL A 135 2.11 5.12 15.97
C VAL A 135 1.74 3.66 15.91
N SER A 136 0.56 3.32 16.40
CA SER A 136 0.05 1.94 16.42
C SER A 136 -1.27 1.75 15.68
N GLU A 137 -1.94 2.82 15.25
CA GLU A 137 -3.29 2.75 14.66
C GLU A 137 -3.33 3.44 13.29
N ALA A 138 -4.04 2.82 12.34
CA ALA A 138 -4.19 3.36 11.00
C ALA A 138 -5.59 3.16 10.41
N VAL A 139 -5.95 4.06 9.50
CA VAL A 139 -7.01 3.87 8.50
C VAL A 139 -6.33 3.71 7.16
N ILE A 140 -6.68 2.68 6.38
CA ILE A 140 -6.05 2.38 5.09
C ILE A 140 -7.12 2.41 3.99
N THR A 141 -6.80 3.00 2.84
CA THR A 141 -7.69 3.02 1.68
C THR A 141 -7.49 1.81 0.78
N VAL A 142 -8.58 1.39 0.12
CA VAL A 142 -8.58 0.33 -0.90
C VAL A 142 -9.51 0.73 -2.05
N PRO A 143 -9.30 0.18 -3.27
CA PRO A 143 -10.24 0.36 -4.37
C PRO A 143 -11.65 -0.12 -3.99
N ALA A 144 -12.68 0.56 -4.50
CA ALA A 144 -14.07 0.21 -4.21
C ALA A 144 -14.44 -1.21 -4.68
N TYR A 145 -13.78 -1.71 -5.74
CA TYR A 145 -14.00 -3.05 -6.30
C TYR A 145 -13.30 -4.19 -5.53
N PHE A 146 -12.48 -3.88 -4.52
CA PHE A 146 -11.85 -4.92 -3.71
C PHE A 146 -12.89 -5.79 -3.02
N ASN A 147 -12.74 -7.10 -3.15
CA ASN A 147 -13.54 -8.09 -2.43
C ASN A 147 -13.05 -8.27 -0.98
N ASP A 148 -13.77 -9.10 -0.22
CA ASP A 148 -13.46 -9.31 1.21
C ASP A 148 -12.07 -9.92 1.44
N SER A 149 -11.63 -10.83 0.56
CA SER A 149 -10.28 -11.43 0.65
C SER A 149 -9.19 -10.38 0.47
N GLN A 150 -9.34 -9.47 -0.49
CA GLN A 150 -8.39 -8.38 -0.74
C GLN A 150 -8.38 -7.36 0.41
N ARG A 151 -9.54 -7.05 0.98
CA ARG A 151 -9.68 -6.18 2.16
C ARG A 151 -9.05 -6.82 3.39
N GLN A 152 -9.27 -8.10 3.61
CA GLN A 152 -8.65 -8.84 4.72
C GLN A 152 -7.14 -8.91 4.56
N ALA A 153 -6.63 -9.21 3.37
CA ALA A 153 -5.21 -9.24 3.07
C ALA A 153 -4.54 -7.86 3.29
N THR A 154 -5.26 -6.76 3.00
CA THR A 154 -4.78 -5.40 3.31
C THR A 154 -4.72 -5.15 4.83
N LYS A 155 -5.70 -5.62 5.61
CA LYS A 155 -5.65 -5.58 7.08
C LYS A 155 -4.49 -6.40 7.63
N ASP A 156 -4.25 -7.58 7.07
CA ASP A 156 -3.15 -8.45 7.47
C ASP A 156 -1.79 -7.79 7.20
N ALA A 157 -1.64 -7.10 6.06
CA ALA A 157 -0.45 -6.30 5.78
C ALA A 157 -0.22 -5.20 6.84
N GLY A 158 -1.29 -4.51 7.26
CA GLY A 158 -1.23 -3.53 8.35
C GLY A 158 -0.76 -4.15 9.66
N ARG A 159 -1.33 -5.31 10.03
CA ARG A 159 -0.94 -6.04 11.24
C ARG A 159 0.52 -6.50 11.20
N ILE A 160 1.00 -7.00 10.07
CA ILE A 160 2.40 -7.39 9.85
C ILE A 160 3.33 -6.17 9.99
N ALA A 161 2.87 -4.99 9.56
CA ALA A 161 3.60 -3.73 9.72
C ALA A 161 3.56 -3.17 11.16
N GLY A 162 2.87 -3.81 12.09
CA GLY A 162 2.70 -3.35 13.47
C GLY A 162 1.69 -2.22 13.61
N LEU A 163 0.64 -2.23 12.76
CA LEU A 163 -0.47 -1.28 12.81
C LEU A 163 -1.79 -2.02 13.09
N GLU A 164 -2.55 -1.52 14.05
CA GLU A 164 -3.95 -1.86 14.20
C GLU A 164 -4.78 -1.09 13.16
N VAL A 165 -5.31 -1.82 12.17
CA VAL A 165 -6.12 -1.21 11.11
C VAL A 165 -7.54 -1.00 11.62
N LYS A 166 -7.86 0.22 12.03
CA LYS A 166 -9.16 0.59 12.60
C LYS A 166 -10.28 0.53 11.57
N ARG A 167 -9.97 0.95 10.33
CA ARG A 167 -10.93 0.92 9.21
C ARG A 167 -10.21 0.71 7.88
N ILE A 168 -10.89 0.03 6.97
CA ILE A 168 -10.62 0.04 5.55
C ILE A 168 -11.69 0.91 4.88
N ILE A 169 -11.28 1.91 4.11
CA ILE A 169 -12.16 2.87 3.43
C ILE A 169 -11.93 2.79 1.92
N ASN A 170 -13.00 2.90 1.14
CA ASN A 170 -12.84 2.94 -0.32
C ASN A 170 -12.16 4.25 -0.76
N GLU A 171 -11.22 4.16 -1.69
CA GLU A 171 -10.49 5.30 -2.25
C GLU A 171 -11.41 6.41 -2.75
N PRO A 172 -12.46 6.14 -3.57
CA PRO A 172 -13.38 7.17 -4.00
C PRO A 172 -14.17 7.80 -2.85
N THR A 173 -14.50 7.04 -1.81
CA THR A 173 -15.15 7.58 -0.62
C THR A 173 -14.21 8.52 0.15
N ALA A 174 -12.93 8.14 0.32
CA ALA A 174 -11.94 9.00 0.95
C ALA A 174 -11.71 10.29 0.17
N ALA A 175 -11.65 10.23 -1.16
CA ALA A 175 -11.52 11.40 -2.02
C ALA A 175 -12.74 12.34 -1.89
N ALA A 176 -13.96 11.80 -1.88
CA ALA A 176 -15.18 12.57 -1.70
C ALA A 176 -15.22 13.28 -0.33
N LEU A 177 -14.83 12.60 0.74
CA LEU A 177 -14.72 13.17 2.09
C LEU A 177 -13.66 14.27 2.15
N ALA A 178 -12.48 14.05 1.56
CA ALA A 178 -11.42 15.05 1.51
C ALA A 178 -11.83 16.31 0.77
N PHE A 179 -12.67 16.17 -0.25
CA PHE A 179 -13.24 17.33 -0.98
C PHE A 179 -14.36 18.07 -0.19
N GLY A 180 -14.77 17.53 0.96
CA GLY A 180 -15.76 18.14 1.83
C GLY A 180 -17.21 17.97 1.36
N LEU A 181 -17.50 16.92 0.61
CA LEU A 181 -18.85 16.64 0.09
C LEU A 181 -19.82 16.19 1.18
N ASP A 182 -19.30 15.64 2.28
CA ASP A 182 -20.07 15.32 3.49
C ASP A 182 -20.65 16.52 4.22
N LYS A 183 -20.10 17.72 4.00
CA LYS A 183 -20.51 18.98 4.65
C LYS A 183 -21.62 19.72 3.89
N LYS A 184 -22.08 19.18 2.75
CA LYS A 184 -23.12 19.82 1.92
C LYS A 184 -24.45 19.15 2.24
N GLU A 185 -25.48 19.98 2.54
CA GLU A 185 -26.83 19.50 2.83
C GLU A 185 -27.50 18.85 1.61
N GLY A 186 -28.35 17.84 1.86
CA GLY A 186 -29.20 17.12 0.90
C GLY A 186 -28.53 15.92 0.22
N ASP A 187 -29.37 15.03 -0.30
CA ASP A 187 -28.95 13.84 -1.03
C ASP A 187 -28.30 14.21 -2.36
N ARG A 188 -27.12 13.66 -2.63
CA ARG A 188 -26.35 13.92 -3.86
C ARG A 188 -25.80 12.63 -4.46
N LYS A 189 -25.83 12.54 -5.77
CA LYS A 189 -25.07 11.56 -6.53
C LYS A 189 -23.73 12.18 -6.94
N ILE A 190 -22.65 11.52 -6.58
CA ILE A 190 -21.27 11.99 -6.82
C ILE A 190 -20.56 10.96 -7.68
N ALA A 191 -19.85 11.41 -8.71
CA ALA A 191 -18.93 10.60 -9.48
C ALA A 191 -17.50 11.00 -9.08
N VAL A 192 -16.67 10.02 -8.75
CA VAL A 192 -15.22 10.17 -8.54
C VAL A 192 -14.52 9.49 -9.70
N TYR A 193 -13.71 10.26 -10.43
CA TYR A 193 -12.85 9.75 -11.48
C TYR A 193 -11.42 9.69 -10.96
N ASP A 194 -10.88 8.48 -10.86
CA ASP A 194 -9.52 8.22 -10.39
C ASP A 194 -8.77 7.41 -11.47
N LEU A 195 -7.73 8.01 -12.04
CA LEU A 195 -6.85 7.38 -13.02
C LEU A 195 -5.48 7.17 -12.38
N GLY A 196 -5.15 5.92 -12.06
CA GLY A 196 -3.91 5.53 -11.42
C GLY A 196 -3.16 4.42 -12.16
N GLY A 197 -2.21 3.79 -11.47
CA GLY A 197 -1.36 2.70 -12.00
C GLY A 197 -1.97 1.30 -11.89
N GLY A 198 -3.19 1.19 -11.42
CA GLY A 198 -3.87 -0.08 -11.21
C GLY A 198 -5.23 -0.16 -11.88
#